data_8faca4b2942455eedeb3fc653e876187
#
_entry.id   8faca4b2942455eedeb3fc653e876187
#
_cell.length_a   1.000
_cell.length_b   1.000
_cell.length_c   1.000
_cell.angle_alpha   90.00
_cell.angle_beta   90.00
_cell.angle_gamma   90.00
#
_symmetry.space_group_name_H-M   'P 1'
#
loop_
_entity.id
_entity.type
_entity.pdbx_description
1 polymer ?
#
loop_
_entity_poly.entity_id
_entity_poly.type
_entity_poly.pdbx_seq_one_letter_code
_entity_poly.pdbx_strand_id
1 'polypeptide(L)'
;MLPLEDDVTNDWYTKLCLYAQQYQEAGILGCKLLYPAYHENKLLIQYAGGKFTDGRPDHFGSGLNLDNNSVFKNLEVDEGQYDYVREVAWATFGGIYIKREVLEKVGNFDPTYEWSYNRDVDYSLEVRKLGYKIYQTPATLLHYESKDVKRIRTQEMVEKEQRNLKRLKEKWEGSPLYQTLDKKV
;
A
#
# COMPACT_ATOMS: atom_id res chain seq x y z
N MET A 1 17.70 -2.46 25.02
CA MET A 1 17.91 -3.40 23.92
C MET A 1 16.73 -3.17 22.98
N LEU A 2 16.97 -2.65 21.78
CA LEU A 2 15.89 -2.45 20.81
C LEU A 2 15.35 -3.84 20.45
N PRO A 3 14.03 -4.02 20.25
CA PRO A 3 13.51 -5.29 19.78
C PRO A 3 14.22 -5.65 18.48
N LEU A 4 14.65 -6.89 18.37
CA LEU A 4 15.26 -7.40 17.15
C LEU A 4 14.24 -7.26 16.01
N GLU A 5 14.72 -6.96 14.81
CA GLU A 5 13.88 -6.85 13.59
C GLU A 5 12.96 -8.07 13.40
N ASP A 6 13.36 -9.22 13.91
CA ASP A 6 12.62 -10.47 13.87
C ASP A 6 11.28 -10.43 14.62
N ASP A 7 11.13 -9.62 15.68
CA ASP A 7 9.89 -9.57 16.47
C ASP A 7 8.76 -8.81 15.76
N VAL A 8 9.08 -7.89 14.87
CA VAL A 8 8.08 -7.05 14.18
C VAL A 8 7.53 -7.74 12.93
N THR A 9 8.36 -8.52 12.23
CA THR A 9 8.03 -9.13 10.95
C THR A 9 7.76 -10.62 11.05
N ASN A 10 7.86 -11.19 12.25
CA ASN A 10 7.68 -12.62 12.44
C ASN A 10 6.26 -13.06 12.07
N ASP A 11 6.15 -14.18 11.34
CA ASP A 11 4.88 -14.79 10.92
C ASP A 11 3.95 -13.95 10.02
N TRP A 12 4.43 -12.88 9.39
CA TRP A 12 3.61 -12.07 8.49
C TRP A 12 2.93 -12.90 7.39
N TYR A 13 3.67 -13.85 6.82
CA TYR A 13 3.14 -14.72 5.76
C TYR A 13 2.05 -15.67 6.28
N THR A 14 2.29 -16.29 7.42
CA THR A 14 1.30 -17.16 8.09
C THR A 14 0.03 -16.37 8.42
N LYS A 15 0.19 -15.15 8.93
CA LYS A 15 -0.94 -14.25 9.20
C LYS A 15 -1.74 -13.94 7.94
N LEU A 16 -1.08 -13.61 6.83
CA LEU A 16 -1.77 -13.36 5.56
C LEU A 16 -2.53 -14.60 5.06
N CYS A 17 -1.94 -15.79 5.18
CA CYS A 17 -2.61 -17.05 4.82
C CYS A 17 -3.87 -17.30 5.67
N LEU A 18 -3.80 -17.05 6.97
CA LEU A 18 -4.96 -17.18 7.87
C LEU A 18 -6.06 -16.17 7.52
N TYR A 19 -5.71 -14.92 7.27
CA TYR A 19 -6.68 -13.91 6.82
C TYR A 19 -7.28 -14.26 5.45
N ALA A 20 -6.49 -14.84 4.53
CA ALA A 20 -7.01 -15.28 3.23
C ALA A 20 -8.04 -16.42 3.35
N GLN A 21 -7.90 -17.25 4.37
CA GLN A 21 -8.89 -18.30 4.69
C GLN A 21 -10.14 -17.72 5.37
N GLN A 22 -9.97 -16.70 6.22
CA GLN A 22 -11.06 -16.07 6.95
C GLN A 22 -11.92 -15.16 6.05
N TYR A 23 -11.29 -14.40 5.17
CA TYR A 23 -11.95 -13.41 4.29
C TYR A 23 -12.03 -13.93 2.86
N GLN A 24 -13.05 -14.77 2.59
CA GLN A 24 -13.19 -15.44 1.30
C GLN A 24 -13.41 -14.48 0.12
N GLU A 25 -14.02 -13.32 0.35
CA GLU A 25 -14.23 -12.28 -0.64
C GLU A 25 -12.99 -11.43 -0.93
N ALA A 26 -11.91 -11.58 -0.15
CA ALA A 26 -10.66 -10.89 -0.41
C ALA A 26 -10.02 -11.35 -1.71
N GLY A 27 -9.70 -10.42 -2.58
CA GLY A 27 -8.84 -10.66 -3.75
C GLY A 27 -7.38 -10.37 -3.42
N ILE A 28 -7.14 -9.35 -2.62
CA ILE A 28 -5.83 -8.93 -2.13
C ILE A 28 -5.88 -8.69 -0.63
N LEU A 29 -4.81 -9.11 0.06
CA LEU A 29 -4.56 -8.80 1.46
C LEU A 29 -3.18 -8.14 1.57
N GLY A 30 -3.12 -6.95 2.15
CA GLY A 30 -1.90 -6.16 2.32
C GLY A 30 -1.35 -6.22 3.75
N CYS A 31 -0.02 -6.13 3.87
CA CYS A 31 0.67 -5.92 5.13
C CYS A 31 0.71 -4.44 5.50
N LYS A 32 0.71 -4.16 6.80
CA LYS A 32 1.19 -2.89 7.33
C LYS A 32 2.70 -2.81 7.10
N LEU A 33 3.17 -1.71 6.50
CA LEU A 33 4.60 -1.49 6.26
C LEU A 33 5.11 -0.43 7.22
N LEU A 34 6.24 -0.74 7.84
CA LEU A 34 6.94 0.17 8.73
C LEU A 34 8.30 0.53 8.14
N TYR A 35 8.73 1.78 8.36
CA TYR A 35 10.11 2.17 8.10
C TYR A 35 11.03 1.58 9.17
N PRO A 36 12.26 1.18 8.82
CA PRO A 36 13.29 0.83 9.77
C PRO A 36 13.89 2.11 10.41
N ALA A 37 13.02 3.00 10.87
CA ALA A 37 13.35 4.27 11.49
C ALA A 37 12.49 4.46 12.73
N TYR A 38 13.10 4.98 13.78
CA TYR A 38 12.46 5.12 15.08
C TYR A 38 12.26 6.58 15.44
N HIS A 39 11.11 6.87 16.05
CA HIS A 39 10.85 8.08 16.81
C HIS A 39 10.47 7.66 18.23
N GLU A 40 11.20 8.14 19.23
CA GLU A 40 10.99 7.77 20.64
C GLU A 40 10.91 6.25 20.88
N ASN A 41 11.83 5.48 20.25
CA ASN A 41 11.88 4.01 20.29
C ASN A 41 10.68 3.28 19.67
N LYS A 42 9.84 3.95 18.90
CA LYS A 42 8.74 3.35 18.12
C LYS A 42 9.02 3.47 16.65
N LEU A 43 8.53 2.49 15.87
CA LEU A 43 8.65 2.49 14.41
C LEU A 43 7.70 3.50 13.77
N LEU A 44 8.09 4.01 12.62
CA LEU A 44 7.26 4.92 11.83
C LEU A 44 6.46 4.13 10.78
N ILE A 45 5.20 4.48 10.63
CA ILE A 45 4.32 3.83 9.65
C ILE A 45 4.66 4.38 8.27
N GLN A 46 4.97 3.47 7.34
CA GLN A 46 5.11 3.79 5.94
C GLN A 46 3.77 3.66 5.22
N TYR A 47 3.02 2.59 5.51
CA TYR A 47 1.78 2.27 4.84
C TYR A 47 0.87 1.44 5.75
N ALA A 48 -0.38 1.83 5.86
CA ALA A 48 -1.40 1.11 6.62
C ALA A 48 -2.75 1.02 5.86
N GLY A 49 -2.67 0.83 4.54
CA GLY A 49 -3.82 0.72 3.65
C GLY A 49 -3.98 1.91 2.69
N GLY A 50 -4.40 1.63 1.48
CA GLY A 50 -4.56 2.62 0.42
C GLY A 50 -5.87 3.38 0.47
N LYS A 51 -5.80 4.69 0.27
CA LYS A 51 -6.93 5.62 0.18
C LYS A 51 -6.73 6.56 -1.02
N PHE A 52 -7.68 7.45 -1.25
CA PHE A 52 -7.54 8.56 -2.19
C PHE A 52 -7.74 9.88 -1.44
N THR A 53 -6.88 10.85 -1.71
CA THR A 53 -6.97 12.21 -1.17
C THR A 53 -6.89 13.18 -2.35
N ASP A 54 -7.88 14.05 -2.50
CA ASP A 54 -7.99 15.01 -3.62
C ASP A 54 -7.81 14.36 -5.01
N GLY A 55 -8.41 13.17 -5.19
CA GLY A 55 -8.32 12.43 -6.46
C GLY A 55 -6.92 11.90 -6.77
N ARG A 56 -6.09 11.66 -5.75
CA ARG A 56 -4.76 11.06 -5.87
C ARG A 56 -4.63 9.85 -4.94
N PRO A 57 -3.93 8.79 -5.36
CA PRO A 57 -3.56 7.73 -4.44
C PRO A 57 -2.78 8.27 -3.26
N ASP A 58 -3.16 7.83 -2.08
CA ASP A 58 -2.57 8.17 -0.81
C ASP A 58 -2.73 6.96 0.13
N HIS A 59 -2.14 6.96 1.30
CA HIS A 59 -2.26 5.85 2.24
C HIS A 59 -2.39 6.31 3.69
N PHE A 60 -2.97 5.46 4.50
CA PHE A 60 -3.10 5.67 5.94
C PHE A 60 -1.74 5.49 6.62
N GLY A 61 -1.50 6.23 7.69
CA GLY A 61 -0.26 6.18 8.48
C GLY A 61 0.90 6.99 7.90
N SER A 62 0.79 7.37 6.64
CA SER A 62 1.77 8.24 5.96
C SER A 62 1.00 9.40 5.35
N GLY A 63 1.23 10.60 5.83
CA GLY A 63 0.69 11.81 5.22
C GLY A 63 1.34 12.08 3.87
N LEU A 64 0.59 12.63 2.90
CA LEU A 64 1.18 13.19 1.69
C LEU A 64 2.20 14.26 2.10
N ASN A 65 3.45 13.99 1.87
CA ASN A 65 4.48 14.99 2.01
C ASN A 65 4.43 15.88 0.76
N LEU A 66 3.68 16.97 0.84
CA LEU A 66 3.60 17.97 -0.22
C LEU A 66 4.90 18.79 -0.31
N ASP A 67 5.74 18.74 0.72
CA ASP A 67 7.07 19.33 0.76
C ASP A 67 8.12 18.31 0.31
N ASN A 68 8.65 18.49 -0.87
CA ASN A 68 9.68 17.63 -1.50
C ASN A 68 10.99 17.47 -0.69
N ASN A 69 11.09 17.96 0.53
CA ASN A 69 12.36 18.11 1.26
C ASN A 69 12.56 17.20 2.47
N SER A 70 11.58 16.40 2.89
CA SER A 70 11.85 15.38 3.91
C SER A 70 10.85 14.22 3.81
N VAL A 71 11.39 13.04 3.55
CA VAL A 71 10.66 11.77 3.46
C VAL A 71 9.90 11.42 4.75
N PHE A 72 10.24 12.03 5.87
CA PHE A 72 9.74 11.68 7.20
C PHE A 72 8.82 12.73 7.85
N LYS A 73 8.43 13.78 7.16
CA LYS A 73 7.45 14.73 7.70
C LYS A 73 6.04 14.14 7.63
N ASN A 74 5.32 14.22 8.73
CA ASN A 74 3.94 13.76 8.88
C ASN A 74 3.73 12.24 8.90
N LEU A 75 4.77 11.45 9.18
CA LEU A 75 4.58 10.02 9.44
C LEU A 75 4.00 9.80 10.83
N GLU A 76 3.07 8.89 10.92
CA GLU A 76 2.54 8.43 12.19
C GLU A 76 3.52 7.44 12.84
N VAL A 77 3.67 7.56 14.15
CA VAL A 77 4.34 6.54 14.97
C VAL A 77 3.40 5.34 15.09
N ASP A 78 3.95 4.14 14.99
CA ASP A 78 3.16 2.92 15.17
C ASP A 78 2.84 2.70 16.65
N GLU A 79 1.59 2.89 17.01
CA GLU A 79 1.01 2.65 18.34
C GLU A 79 -0.07 1.55 18.31
N GLY A 80 -0.12 0.77 17.23
CA GLY A 80 -1.14 -0.25 17.02
C GLY A 80 -2.49 0.32 16.53
N GLN A 81 -2.56 1.60 16.17
CA GLN A 81 -3.77 2.28 15.71
C GLN A 81 -4.36 1.69 14.42
N TYR A 82 -3.58 0.88 13.68
CA TYR A 82 -4.01 0.17 12.47
C TYR A 82 -3.94 -1.36 12.62
N ASP A 83 -3.86 -1.89 13.84
CA ASP A 83 -3.75 -3.33 14.11
C ASP A 83 -5.12 -4.03 14.08
N TYR A 84 -5.84 -3.82 12.99
CA TYR A 84 -7.11 -4.50 12.70
C TYR A 84 -7.27 -4.67 11.18
N VAL A 85 -8.11 -5.63 10.79
CA VAL A 85 -8.44 -5.82 9.37
C VAL A 85 -9.44 -4.76 8.93
N ARG A 86 -9.17 -4.16 7.78
CA ARG A 86 -10.00 -3.10 7.19
C ARG A 86 -10.09 -3.21 5.67
N GLU A 87 -11.25 -2.97 5.12
CA GLU A 87 -11.44 -2.84 3.68
C GLU A 87 -10.88 -1.49 3.23
N VAL A 88 -10.03 -1.52 2.20
CA VAL A 88 -9.33 -0.34 1.70
C VAL A 88 -9.49 -0.21 0.19
N ALA A 89 -9.19 0.96 -0.34
CA ALA A 89 -9.36 1.25 -1.76
C ALA A 89 -8.36 0.47 -2.64
N TRP A 90 -7.12 0.32 -2.18
CA TRP A 90 -6.04 -0.35 -2.89
C TRP A 90 -4.95 -0.83 -1.91
N ALA A 91 -4.10 -1.74 -2.35
CA ALA A 91 -2.97 -2.25 -1.58
C ALA A 91 -1.65 -2.01 -2.32
N THR A 92 -0.63 -1.55 -1.59
CA THR A 92 0.74 -1.49 -2.13
C THR A 92 1.33 -2.88 -2.26
N PHE A 93 2.17 -3.09 -3.26
CA PHE A 93 2.79 -4.39 -3.52
C PHE A 93 4.10 -4.61 -2.76
N GLY A 94 4.37 -3.79 -1.74
CA GLY A 94 5.50 -3.98 -0.82
C GLY A 94 5.38 -5.20 0.10
N GLY A 95 4.16 -5.76 0.25
CA GLY A 95 3.90 -6.97 1.04
C GLY A 95 2.43 -7.33 0.92
N ILE A 96 2.11 -8.28 0.03
CA ILE A 96 0.74 -8.67 -0.28
C ILE A 96 0.58 -10.18 -0.47
N TYR A 97 -0.64 -10.60 -0.30
CA TYR A 97 -1.15 -11.89 -0.77
C TYR A 97 -2.22 -11.62 -1.83
N ILE A 98 -2.12 -12.28 -2.97
CA ILE A 98 -3.15 -12.26 -4.03
C ILE A 98 -3.63 -13.69 -4.23
N LYS A 99 -4.95 -13.90 -4.23
CA LYS A 99 -5.51 -15.21 -4.55
C LYS A 99 -5.18 -15.61 -5.99
N ARG A 100 -4.81 -16.87 -6.19
CA ARG A 100 -4.47 -17.41 -7.51
C ARG A 100 -5.57 -17.14 -8.54
N GLU A 101 -6.83 -17.36 -8.17
CA GLU A 101 -7.97 -17.12 -9.07
C GLU A 101 -8.10 -15.65 -9.52
N VAL A 102 -7.64 -14.71 -8.68
CA VAL A 102 -7.59 -13.28 -9.02
C VAL A 102 -6.49 -13.01 -10.03
N LEU A 103 -5.29 -13.60 -9.83
CA LEU A 103 -4.20 -13.53 -10.82
C LEU A 103 -4.61 -14.09 -12.18
N GLU A 104 -5.34 -15.20 -12.19
CA GLU A 104 -5.82 -15.83 -13.42
C GLU A 104 -6.88 -14.98 -14.14
N LYS A 105 -7.72 -14.27 -13.42
CA LYS A 105 -8.80 -13.42 -13.99
C LYS A 105 -8.31 -12.03 -14.41
N VAL A 106 -7.47 -11.39 -13.60
CA VAL A 106 -6.97 -10.03 -13.86
C VAL A 106 -5.78 -10.07 -14.82
N GLY A 107 -4.95 -11.11 -14.72
CA GLY A 107 -3.73 -11.24 -15.50
C GLY A 107 -2.58 -10.38 -14.97
N ASN A 108 -1.72 -9.95 -15.88
CA ASN A 108 -0.53 -9.16 -15.58
C ASN A 108 -0.87 -7.70 -15.33
N PHE A 109 0.09 -6.98 -14.73
CA PHE A 109 0.03 -5.52 -14.65
C PHE A 109 -0.06 -4.89 -16.03
N ASP A 110 -0.77 -3.78 -16.12
CA ASP A 110 -0.78 -2.97 -17.34
C ASP A 110 0.66 -2.48 -17.63
N PRO A 111 1.28 -2.93 -18.74
CA PRO A 111 2.66 -2.61 -19.06
C PRO A 111 2.86 -1.15 -19.46
N THR A 112 1.78 -0.40 -19.63
CA THR A 112 1.85 1.01 -20.02
C THR A 112 2.23 1.92 -18.87
N TYR A 113 2.10 1.46 -17.60
CA TYR A 113 2.64 2.19 -16.47
C TYR A 113 4.15 2.11 -16.44
N GLU A 114 4.77 3.27 -16.49
CA GLU A 114 6.22 3.38 -16.43
C GLU A 114 6.71 3.19 -14.99
N TRP A 115 7.72 2.33 -14.80
CA TRP A 115 8.28 2.03 -13.50
C TRP A 115 7.25 1.45 -12.50
N SER A 116 7.33 1.78 -11.19
CA SER A 116 6.52 1.13 -10.15
C SER A 116 5.30 1.92 -9.68
N TYR A 117 5.22 3.22 -9.96
CA TYR A 117 4.16 4.07 -9.41
C TYR A 117 2.81 3.83 -10.04
N ASN A 118 1.78 3.69 -9.18
CA ASN A 118 0.36 3.53 -9.51
C ASN A 118 -0.01 2.21 -10.21
N ARG A 119 0.91 1.27 -10.43
CA ARG A 119 0.58 -0.07 -10.93
C ARG A 119 -0.25 -0.87 -9.95
N ASP A 120 0.14 -0.80 -8.69
CA ASP A 120 -0.54 -1.43 -7.56
C ASP A 120 -1.94 -0.87 -7.36
N VAL A 121 -2.10 0.44 -7.53
CA VAL A 121 -3.41 1.10 -7.47
C VAL A 121 -4.30 0.63 -8.61
N ASP A 122 -3.81 0.68 -9.85
CA ASP A 122 -4.55 0.24 -11.04
C ASP A 122 -4.96 -1.22 -10.92
N TYR A 123 -4.04 -2.09 -10.54
CA TYR A 123 -4.30 -3.52 -10.36
C TYR A 123 -5.34 -3.78 -9.26
N SER A 124 -5.25 -3.07 -8.14
CA SER A 124 -6.24 -3.17 -7.07
C SER A 124 -7.64 -2.76 -7.53
N LEU A 125 -7.75 -1.74 -8.37
CA LEU A 125 -9.03 -1.31 -8.94
C LEU A 125 -9.58 -2.33 -9.95
N GLU A 126 -8.74 -2.97 -10.77
CA GLU A 126 -9.17 -4.08 -11.62
C GLU A 126 -9.69 -5.28 -10.80
N VAL A 127 -9.02 -5.61 -9.71
CA VAL A 127 -9.49 -6.66 -8.77
C VAL A 127 -10.85 -6.30 -8.19
N ARG A 128 -11.03 -5.05 -7.74
CA ARG A 128 -12.32 -4.57 -7.23
C ARG A 128 -13.43 -4.53 -8.29
N LYS A 129 -13.10 -4.23 -9.52
CA LYS A 129 -14.03 -4.25 -10.65
C LYS A 129 -14.61 -5.64 -10.90
N LEU A 130 -13.88 -6.70 -10.56
CA LEU A 130 -14.36 -8.08 -10.57
C LEU A 130 -15.20 -8.48 -9.34
N GLY A 131 -15.45 -7.53 -8.42
CA GLY A 131 -16.26 -7.75 -7.22
C GLY A 131 -15.49 -8.25 -6.01
N TYR A 132 -14.17 -8.43 -6.11
CA TYR A 132 -13.33 -8.77 -4.96
C TYR A 132 -13.07 -7.55 -4.08
N LYS A 133 -12.76 -7.82 -2.81
CA LYS A 133 -12.36 -6.80 -1.86
C LYS A 133 -10.84 -6.76 -1.67
N ILE A 134 -10.35 -5.61 -1.25
CA ILE A 134 -8.98 -5.39 -0.84
C ILE A 134 -8.97 -5.16 0.67
N TYR A 135 -8.17 -5.93 1.39
CA TYR A 135 -8.03 -5.78 2.83
C TYR A 135 -6.61 -5.40 3.22
N GLN A 136 -6.51 -4.42 4.08
CA GLN A 136 -5.33 -4.17 4.89
C GLN A 136 -5.42 -5.02 6.16
N THR A 137 -4.33 -5.70 6.51
CA THR A 137 -4.25 -6.57 7.68
C THR A 137 -3.21 -6.05 8.68
N PRO A 138 -3.26 -6.49 9.95
CA PRO A 138 -2.23 -6.19 10.93
C PRO A 138 -0.93 -7.01 10.76
N ALA A 139 -0.83 -7.86 9.74
CA ALA A 139 0.44 -8.45 9.38
C ALA A 139 1.44 -7.35 9.01
N THR A 140 2.61 -7.35 9.63
CA THR A 140 3.55 -6.23 9.57
C THR A 140 4.87 -6.63 8.94
N LEU A 141 5.43 -5.74 8.12
CA LEU A 141 6.74 -5.88 7.49
C LEU A 141 7.56 -4.61 7.69
N LEU A 142 8.87 -4.77 7.92
CA LEU A 142 9.82 -3.69 7.76
C LEU A 142 10.13 -3.53 6.27
N HIS A 143 9.84 -2.38 5.72
CA HIS A 143 10.09 -2.07 4.33
C HIS A 143 11.23 -1.07 4.22
N TYR A 144 12.40 -1.59 3.87
CA TYR A 144 13.58 -0.80 3.56
C TYR A 144 13.41 -0.15 2.18
N GLU A 145 12.43 0.76 2.07
CA GLU A 145 12.16 1.47 0.84
C GLU A 145 13.46 2.02 0.27
N SER A 146 13.93 1.34 -0.74
CA SER A 146 15.22 1.51 -1.38
C SER A 146 16.28 2.02 -0.39
N LYS A 147 17.26 1.19 -0.04
CA LYS A 147 18.53 1.65 0.57
C LYS A 147 19.11 2.87 -0.18
N ASP A 148 18.50 3.19 -1.27
CA ASP A 148 18.61 4.38 -2.10
C ASP A 148 17.75 5.57 -1.59
N VAL A 149 17.46 5.69 -0.29
CA VAL A 149 16.87 6.92 0.29
C VAL A 149 17.77 8.15 0.02
N LYS A 150 19.01 7.92 -0.38
CA LYS A 150 19.87 8.91 -1.06
C LYS A 150 19.61 9.01 -2.57
N ARG A 151 18.62 8.28 -3.10
CA ARG A 151 18.31 8.37 -4.52
C ARG A 151 17.74 9.75 -4.80
N ILE A 152 18.55 10.58 -5.38
CA ILE A 152 18.14 11.90 -5.87
C ILE A 152 16.95 11.66 -6.78
N ARG A 153 15.77 12.15 -6.38
CA ARG A 153 14.57 12.11 -7.21
C ARG A 153 14.84 12.90 -8.48
N THR A 154 15.07 12.21 -9.57
CA THR A 154 15.39 12.84 -10.84
C THR A 154 14.14 13.48 -11.47
N GLN A 155 14.34 14.48 -12.31
CA GLN A 155 13.26 15.09 -13.09
C GLN A 155 12.50 14.04 -13.91
N GLU A 156 13.22 13.08 -14.50
CA GLU A 156 12.63 11.97 -15.25
C GLU A 156 11.69 11.11 -14.40
N MET A 157 12.06 10.84 -13.14
CA MET A 157 11.19 10.09 -12.21
C MET A 157 9.89 10.85 -11.93
N VAL A 158 9.98 12.15 -11.69
CA VAL A 158 8.80 13.01 -11.47
C VAL A 158 7.87 12.99 -12.69
N GLU A 159 8.43 13.10 -13.88
CA GLU A 159 7.65 13.05 -15.12
C GLU A 159 6.97 11.71 -15.35
N LYS A 160 7.64 10.60 -15.04
CA LYS A 160 7.04 9.25 -15.08
C LYS A 160 5.88 9.10 -14.11
N GLU A 161 6.06 9.57 -12.87
CA GLU A 161 4.98 9.58 -11.88
C GLU A 161 3.77 10.40 -12.36
N GLN A 162 4.00 11.57 -12.93
CA GLN A 162 2.93 12.42 -13.46
C GLN A 162 2.19 11.75 -14.62
N ARG A 163 2.93 11.12 -15.56
CA ARG A 163 2.30 10.37 -16.66
C ARG A 163 1.48 9.20 -16.16
N ASN A 164 1.98 8.45 -15.17
CA ASN A 164 1.26 7.34 -14.57
C ASN A 164 0.01 7.82 -13.83
N LEU A 165 0.10 8.91 -13.06
CA LEU A 165 -1.07 9.49 -12.39
C LEU A 165 -2.12 9.98 -13.39
N LYS A 166 -1.70 10.62 -14.48
CA LYS A 166 -2.60 11.05 -15.55
C LYS A 166 -3.34 9.83 -16.14
N ARG A 167 -2.61 8.77 -16.49
CA ARG A 167 -3.18 7.52 -17.02
C ARG A 167 -4.17 6.87 -16.05
N LEU A 168 -3.81 6.80 -14.75
CA LEU A 168 -4.70 6.27 -13.72
C LEU A 168 -6.01 7.06 -13.65
N LYS A 169 -5.93 8.40 -13.67
CA LYS A 169 -7.11 9.26 -13.69
C LYS A 169 -7.95 9.07 -14.96
N GLU A 170 -7.34 9.10 -16.13
CA GLU A 170 -8.05 8.89 -17.40
C GLU A 170 -8.81 7.55 -17.42
N LYS A 171 -8.28 6.52 -16.76
CA LYS A 171 -8.92 5.21 -16.68
C LYS A 171 -10.01 5.13 -15.62
N TRP A 172 -9.85 5.77 -14.46
CA TRP A 172 -10.67 5.50 -13.28
C TRP A 172 -11.41 6.71 -12.70
N GLU A 173 -11.04 7.95 -13.04
CA GLU A 173 -11.72 9.15 -12.53
C GLU A 173 -13.18 9.14 -12.96
N GLY A 174 -14.08 9.36 -12.00
CA GLY A 174 -15.53 9.22 -12.22
C GLY A 174 -16.07 7.80 -11.98
N SER A 175 -15.21 6.79 -11.84
CA SER A 175 -15.63 5.47 -11.42
C SER A 175 -15.97 5.44 -9.93
N PRO A 176 -17.05 4.76 -9.50
CA PRO A 176 -17.34 4.58 -8.08
C PRO A 176 -16.26 3.79 -7.33
N LEU A 177 -15.34 3.15 -8.05
CA LEU A 177 -14.19 2.45 -7.47
C LEU A 177 -13.06 3.40 -7.08
N TYR A 178 -12.98 4.58 -7.71
CA TYR A 178 -11.93 5.57 -7.49
C TYR A 178 -12.27 6.50 -6.31
N GLN A 179 -12.48 5.90 -5.16
CA GLN A 179 -12.81 6.59 -3.92
C GLN A 179 -12.21 5.89 -2.70
N THR A 180 -12.01 6.67 -1.63
CA THR A 180 -11.53 6.13 -0.35
C THR A 180 -12.53 5.13 0.22
N LEU A 181 -12.00 3.99 0.64
CA LEU A 181 -12.68 3.05 1.52
C LEU A 181 -11.90 2.99 2.83
N ASP A 182 -12.63 3.02 3.92
CA ASP A 182 -12.11 2.84 5.27
C ASP A 182 -13.17 2.16 6.11
N LYS A 183 -13.24 0.84 5.99
CA LYS A 183 -14.25 0.06 6.70
C LYS A 183 -13.57 -1.00 7.55
N LYS A 184 -13.66 -0.83 8.86
CA LYS A 184 -13.27 -1.85 9.83
C LYS A 184 -14.15 -3.10 9.67
N VAL A 185 -13.54 -4.27 9.66
CA VAL A 185 -14.19 -5.58 9.44
C VAL A 185 -14.04 -6.47 10.66
#